data_526d3c0e7254da5dff5a829400750ae6
#
_entry.id   526d3c0e7254da5dff5a829400750ae6
#
_cell.length_a   1.000
_cell.length_b   1.000
_cell.length_c   1.000
_cell.angle_alpha   90.00
_cell.angle_beta   90.00
_cell.angle_gamma   90.00
#
_symmetry.space_group_name_H-M   'P 1'
#
loop_
_entity.id
_entity.type
_entity.pdbx_description
1 polymer ?
#
loop_
_entity_poly.entity_id
_entity_poly.type
_entity_poly.pdbx_seq_one_letter_code
_entity_poly.pdbx_strand_id
1 'polypeptide(L)'
;MYIAGFVIPVPAEKMEAYRAWAESSAAFFKEYGCLEIVEAWEDNVPSGQYTDFRRAVDARDGEKIVFAWQIWPSRAALDAAEEKMHQDPRMEISGEIPFDPKRLILGCFTPIHVTGRA
;
A
#
# COMPACT_ATOMS: atom_id res chain seq x y z
N MET A 1 1.56 15.20 9.65
CA MET A 1 0.98 14.11 8.83
C MET A 1 1.81 13.90 7.57
N TYR A 2 2.12 12.67 7.26
CA TYR A 2 2.87 12.30 6.07
C TYR A 2 2.21 11.05 5.50
N ILE A 3 2.03 10.99 4.18
CA ILE A 3 1.21 9.95 3.56
C ILE A 3 2.03 9.12 2.59
N ALA A 4 2.02 7.80 2.75
CA ALA A 4 2.54 6.87 1.75
C ALA A 4 1.35 6.29 1.00
N GLY A 5 1.35 6.39 -0.32
CA GLY A 5 0.26 5.92 -1.16
C GLY A 5 0.72 4.82 -2.10
N PHE A 6 -0.18 3.87 -2.39
CA PHE A 6 0.13 2.69 -3.20
C PHE A 6 -1.01 2.39 -4.16
N VAL A 7 -0.63 1.92 -5.35
CA VAL A 7 -1.57 1.30 -6.29
C VAL A 7 -0.97 -0.05 -6.66
N ILE A 8 -1.75 -1.13 -6.49
CA ILE A 8 -1.22 -2.50 -6.58
C ILE A 8 -2.17 -3.36 -7.40
N PRO A 9 -1.68 -4.01 -8.49
CA PRO A 9 -2.51 -5.00 -9.19
C PRO A 9 -2.42 -6.35 -8.49
N VAL A 10 -3.58 -6.93 -8.16
CA VAL A 10 -3.66 -8.19 -7.42
C VAL A 10 -4.59 -9.16 -8.16
N PRO A 11 -4.17 -10.42 -8.42
CA PRO A 11 -5.08 -11.40 -8.99
C PRO A 11 -6.36 -11.51 -8.17
N ALA A 12 -7.52 -11.49 -8.83
CA ALA A 12 -8.81 -11.49 -8.15
C ALA A 12 -8.99 -12.68 -7.20
N GLU A 13 -8.50 -13.86 -7.59
CA GLU A 13 -8.58 -15.07 -6.78
C GLU A 13 -7.68 -15.04 -5.55
N LYS A 14 -6.78 -14.07 -5.47
CA LYS A 14 -5.87 -13.93 -4.33
C LYS A 14 -6.30 -12.86 -3.32
N MET A 15 -7.56 -12.41 -3.38
CA MET A 15 -8.05 -11.39 -2.47
C MET A 15 -7.84 -11.75 -1.00
N GLU A 16 -8.20 -12.97 -0.60
CA GLU A 16 -8.04 -13.38 0.81
C GLU A 16 -6.56 -13.52 1.21
N ALA A 17 -5.74 -14.03 0.31
CA ALA A 17 -4.29 -14.10 0.55
C ALA A 17 -3.69 -12.70 0.69
N TYR A 18 -4.15 -11.76 -0.14
CA TYR A 18 -3.72 -10.37 -0.05
C TYR A 18 -4.15 -9.74 1.28
N ARG A 19 -5.41 -9.95 1.68
CA ARG A 19 -5.91 -9.43 2.96
C ARG A 19 -5.06 -9.94 4.13
N ALA A 20 -4.78 -11.23 4.16
CA ALA A 20 -3.95 -11.83 5.22
C ALA A 20 -2.54 -11.24 5.23
N TRP A 21 -1.95 -11.08 4.05
CA TRP A 21 -0.64 -10.47 3.91
C TRP A 21 -0.64 -9.02 4.40
N ALA A 22 -1.66 -8.26 4.01
CA ALA A 22 -1.80 -6.85 4.40
C ALA A 22 -1.98 -6.70 5.90
N GLU A 23 -2.79 -7.56 6.53
CA GLU A 23 -2.99 -7.54 7.98
C GLU A 23 -1.70 -7.82 8.72
N SER A 24 -0.92 -8.81 8.27
CA SER A 24 0.37 -9.12 8.88
C SER A 24 1.36 -7.98 8.72
N SER A 25 1.41 -7.37 7.54
CA SER A 25 2.29 -6.23 7.27
C SER A 25 1.88 -5.03 8.12
N ALA A 26 0.57 -4.78 8.25
CA ALA A 26 0.05 -3.65 9.02
C ALA A 26 0.49 -3.72 10.48
N ALA A 27 0.54 -4.91 11.06
CA ALA A 27 0.99 -5.09 12.44
C ALA A 27 2.43 -4.58 12.63
N PHE A 28 3.32 -4.85 11.67
CA PHE A 28 4.68 -4.32 11.71
C PHE A 28 4.72 -2.81 11.60
N PHE A 29 4.00 -2.24 10.64
CA PHE A 29 4.00 -0.79 10.47
C PHE A 29 3.45 -0.07 11.69
N LYS A 30 2.41 -0.62 12.32
CA LYS A 30 1.86 -0.05 13.54
C LYS A 30 2.88 -0.09 14.67
N GLU A 31 3.59 -1.19 14.83
CA GLU A 31 4.64 -1.34 15.83
C GLU A 31 5.73 -0.26 15.66
N TYR A 32 6.04 0.10 14.43
CA TYR A 32 7.08 1.10 14.13
C TYR A 32 6.55 2.53 14.02
N GLY A 33 5.28 2.76 14.35
CA GLY A 33 4.75 4.11 14.51
C GLY A 33 3.79 4.62 13.45
N CYS A 34 3.37 3.76 12.52
CA CYS A 34 2.33 4.14 11.57
C CYS A 34 1.00 4.37 12.29
N LEU A 35 0.33 5.45 11.96
CA LEU A 35 -0.90 5.84 12.65
C LEU A 35 -2.15 5.19 12.07
N GLU A 36 -2.18 5.02 10.75
CA GLU A 36 -3.35 4.48 10.05
C GLU A 36 -2.90 3.78 8.78
N ILE A 37 -3.53 2.67 8.45
CA ILE A 37 -3.32 1.96 7.20
C ILE A 37 -4.69 1.57 6.66
N VAL A 38 -4.93 1.87 5.39
CA VAL A 38 -6.14 1.46 4.69
C VAL A 38 -5.76 0.73 3.42
N GLU A 39 -6.37 -0.44 3.21
CA GLU A 39 -6.23 -1.25 2.01
C GLU A 39 -7.60 -1.35 1.36
N ALA A 40 -7.80 -0.72 0.22
CA ALA A 40 -9.10 -0.68 -0.43
C ALA A 40 -9.08 -1.47 -1.74
N TRP A 41 -10.02 -2.40 -1.87
CA TRP A 41 -10.16 -3.28 -3.01
C TRP A 41 -11.03 -2.64 -4.09
N GLU A 42 -10.66 -2.83 -5.34
CA GLU A 42 -11.36 -2.28 -6.49
C GLU A 42 -12.88 -2.57 -6.44
N ASP A 43 -13.67 -1.53 -6.61
CA ASP A 43 -15.11 -1.61 -6.75
C ASP A 43 -15.57 -0.98 -8.07
N ASN A 44 -15.21 0.29 -8.27
CA ASN A 44 -15.56 1.02 -9.49
C ASN A 44 -14.35 1.78 -9.99
N VAL A 45 -13.63 1.17 -10.94
CA VAL A 45 -12.41 1.74 -11.51
C VAL A 45 -12.59 1.81 -13.02
N PRO A 46 -13.18 2.91 -13.53
CA PRO A 46 -13.47 3.05 -14.96
C PRO A 46 -12.23 3.27 -15.79
N SER A 47 -12.28 2.82 -17.03
CA SER A 47 -11.25 3.14 -18.01
C SER A 47 -11.29 4.62 -18.35
N GLY A 48 -10.13 5.25 -18.39
CA GLY A 48 -10.01 6.65 -18.78
C GLY A 48 -9.65 6.81 -20.25
N GLN A 49 -9.83 8.02 -20.77
CA GLN A 49 -9.46 8.34 -22.14
C GLN A 49 -7.94 8.36 -22.32
N TYR A 50 -7.22 8.98 -21.40
CA TYR A 50 -5.77 9.12 -21.50
C TYR A 50 -5.02 8.14 -20.61
N THR A 51 -5.48 7.96 -19.40
CA THR A 51 -4.92 7.01 -18.46
C THR A 51 -5.97 6.61 -17.43
N ASP A 52 -5.65 5.64 -16.58
CA ASP A 52 -6.51 5.16 -15.52
C ASP A 52 -5.67 4.34 -14.53
N PHE A 53 -6.27 3.87 -13.47
CA PHE A 53 -5.57 3.06 -12.48
C PHE A 53 -4.99 1.78 -13.07
N ARG A 54 -5.71 1.14 -13.98
CA ARG A 54 -5.24 -0.13 -14.55
C ARG A 54 -4.00 0.05 -15.42
N ARG A 55 -3.98 1.10 -16.24
CA ARG A 55 -2.81 1.42 -17.07
C ARG A 55 -1.61 1.81 -16.23
N ALA A 56 -1.86 2.52 -15.12
CA ALA A 56 -0.78 2.98 -14.25
C ALA A 56 0.09 1.84 -13.71
N VAL A 57 -0.51 0.66 -13.50
CA VAL A 57 0.19 -0.51 -12.95
C VAL A 57 0.29 -1.66 -13.97
N ASP A 58 0.00 -1.39 -15.24
CA ASP A 58 0.00 -2.41 -16.28
C ASP A 58 -0.81 -3.65 -15.85
N ALA A 59 -2.02 -3.40 -15.39
CA ALA A 59 -2.89 -4.46 -14.88
C ALA A 59 -3.28 -5.43 -15.99
N ARG A 60 -3.25 -6.71 -15.67
CA ARG A 60 -3.59 -7.80 -16.59
C ARG A 60 -5.02 -8.27 -16.38
N ASP A 61 -5.54 -9.02 -17.35
CA ASP A 61 -6.86 -9.61 -17.21
C ASP A 61 -6.91 -10.47 -15.94
N GLY A 62 -8.03 -10.37 -15.21
CA GLY A 62 -8.21 -11.11 -13.97
C GLY A 62 -7.60 -10.46 -12.74
N GLU A 63 -6.93 -9.31 -12.91
CA GLU A 63 -6.39 -8.57 -11.76
C GLU A 63 -7.34 -7.46 -11.33
N LYS A 64 -7.37 -7.21 -10.04
CA LYS A 64 -8.09 -6.10 -9.41
C LYS A 64 -7.08 -5.09 -8.88
N ILE A 65 -7.51 -3.85 -8.72
CA ILE A 65 -6.66 -2.79 -8.23
C ILE A 65 -6.87 -2.61 -6.73
N VAL A 66 -5.80 -2.55 -5.98
CA VAL A 66 -5.81 -2.12 -4.58
C VAL A 66 -5.30 -0.68 -4.53
N PHE A 67 -6.05 0.16 -3.87
CA PHE A 67 -5.64 1.52 -3.53
C PHE A 67 -5.40 1.56 -2.03
N ALA A 68 -4.16 1.87 -1.63
CA ALA A 68 -3.79 1.80 -0.23
C ALA A 68 -3.06 3.05 0.22
N TRP A 69 -3.17 3.39 1.50
CA TRP A 69 -2.35 4.47 2.05
C TRP A 69 -2.00 4.18 3.50
N GLN A 70 -0.92 4.83 3.92
CA GLN A 70 -0.44 4.83 5.29
C GLN A 70 -0.31 6.27 5.76
N ILE A 71 -0.73 6.53 6.98
CA ILE A 71 -0.56 7.84 7.61
C ILE A 71 0.53 7.72 8.67
N TRP A 72 1.54 8.58 8.56
CA TRP A 72 2.66 8.65 9.49
C TRP A 72 2.68 10.00 10.18
N PRO A 73 3.26 10.09 11.40
CA PRO A 73 3.36 11.38 12.11
C PRO A 73 4.14 12.41 11.32
N SER A 74 5.23 11.98 10.64
CA SER A 74 6.12 12.85 9.88
C SER A 74 6.96 12.01 8.92
N ARG A 75 7.65 12.68 8.01
CA ARG A 75 8.62 12.01 7.16
C ARG A 75 9.76 11.39 7.99
N ALA A 76 10.23 12.13 9.00
CA ALA A 76 11.29 11.62 9.87
C ALA A 76 10.87 10.33 10.58
N ALA A 77 9.61 10.23 11.00
CA ALA A 77 9.08 9.02 11.65
C ALA A 77 9.09 7.83 10.67
N LEU A 78 8.67 8.05 9.43
CA LEU A 78 8.69 7.01 8.41
C LEU A 78 10.12 6.58 8.08
N ASP A 79 11.02 7.53 7.87
CA ASP A 79 12.42 7.24 7.57
C ASP A 79 13.07 6.41 8.69
N ALA A 80 12.82 6.78 9.94
CA ALA A 80 13.33 6.03 11.09
C ALA A 80 12.75 4.62 11.16
N ALA A 81 11.45 4.48 10.86
CA ALA A 81 10.78 3.18 10.84
C ALA A 81 11.36 2.28 9.76
N GLU A 82 11.58 2.81 8.56
CA GLU A 82 12.15 2.05 7.45
C GLU A 82 13.55 1.52 7.79
N GLU A 83 14.38 2.36 8.43
CA GLU A 83 15.70 1.94 8.86
C GLU A 83 15.65 0.80 9.86
N LYS A 84 14.77 0.89 10.86
CA LYS A 84 14.59 -0.17 11.85
C LYS A 84 14.02 -1.45 11.23
N MET A 85 13.06 -1.31 10.33
CA MET A 85 12.45 -2.44 9.64
C MET A 85 13.46 -3.18 8.78
N HIS A 86 14.37 -2.45 8.16
CA HIS A 86 15.45 -3.02 7.35
C HIS A 86 16.36 -3.93 8.17
N GLN A 87 16.51 -3.67 9.47
CA GLN A 87 17.34 -4.42 10.40
C GLN A 87 16.55 -5.50 11.15
N ASP A 88 15.24 -5.53 11.00
CA ASP A 88 14.39 -6.48 11.71
C ASP A 88 14.36 -7.82 10.98
N PRO A 89 14.86 -8.91 11.61
CA PRO A 89 14.87 -10.22 10.96
C PRO A 89 13.48 -10.74 10.60
N ARG A 90 12.42 -10.25 11.25
CA ARG A 90 11.05 -10.65 10.93
C ARG A 90 10.62 -10.12 9.56
N MET A 91 11.30 -9.12 9.01
CA MET A 91 11.00 -8.59 7.67
C MET A 91 11.53 -9.49 6.55
N GLU A 92 12.39 -10.43 6.86
CA GLU A 92 12.82 -11.47 5.93
C GLU A 92 11.78 -12.59 5.93
N ILE A 93 10.56 -12.24 5.52
CA ILE A 93 9.48 -13.19 5.56
C ILE A 93 9.63 -14.19 4.43
N SER A 94 9.76 -15.45 4.82
CA SER A 94 9.61 -16.58 3.93
C SER A 94 8.13 -16.73 3.62
N GLY A 95 7.66 -16.14 2.55
CA GLY A 95 6.27 -16.27 2.15
C GLY A 95 6.08 -15.73 0.77
N GLU A 96 5.15 -16.34 0.04
CA GLU A 96 4.80 -15.86 -1.28
C GLU A 96 4.05 -14.54 -1.16
N ILE A 97 4.54 -13.52 -1.84
CA ILE A 97 3.84 -12.24 -1.93
C ILE A 97 2.68 -12.44 -2.91
N PRO A 98 1.42 -12.12 -2.53
CA PRO A 98 0.24 -12.42 -3.35
C PRO A 98 0.01 -11.43 -4.49
N PHE A 99 1.04 -10.80 -4.98
CA PHE A 99 0.99 -9.88 -6.12
C PHE A 99 2.38 -9.73 -6.72
N ASP A 100 2.46 -9.11 -7.90
CA ASP A 100 3.74 -8.83 -8.55
C ASP A 100 4.32 -7.50 -8.03
N PRO A 101 5.37 -7.53 -7.19
CA PRO A 101 5.91 -6.30 -6.61
C PRO A 101 6.56 -5.37 -7.63
N LYS A 102 6.84 -5.85 -8.84
CA LYS A 102 7.44 -5.01 -9.88
C LYS A 102 6.47 -4.03 -10.50
N ARG A 103 5.16 -4.30 -10.38
CA ARG A 103 4.14 -3.45 -10.98
C ARG A 103 3.41 -2.58 -9.98
N LEU A 104 3.65 -2.74 -8.69
CA LEU A 104 3.09 -1.81 -7.72
C LEU A 104 3.77 -0.46 -7.89
N ILE A 105 3.01 0.61 -7.71
CA ILE A 105 3.58 1.96 -7.64
C ILE A 105 3.36 2.51 -6.24
N LEU A 106 4.33 3.28 -5.78
CA LEU A 106 4.24 3.90 -4.47
C LEU A 106 4.84 5.30 -4.51
N GLY A 107 4.38 6.14 -3.62
CA GLY A 107 4.94 7.47 -3.45
C GLY A 107 4.60 8.00 -2.07
N CYS A 108 5.38 8.99 -1.64
CA CYS A 108 5.14 9.64 -0.36
C CYS A 108 4.79 11.11 -0.61
N PHE A 109 3.85 11.60 0.17
CA PHE A 109 3.20 12.89 -0.10
C PHE A 109 3.06 13.69 1.18
N THR A 110 3.27 14.99 1.07
CA THR A 110 3.03 15.94 2.16
C THR A 110 1.66 16.58 1.94
N PRO A 111 0.72 16.49 2.90
CA PRO A 111 -0.57 17.13 2.74
C PRO A 111 -0.43 18.66 2.61
N ILE A 112 -1.16 19.23 1.70
CA ILE A 112 -1.26 20.69 1.57
C ILE A 112 -2.62 21.22 2.02
N HIS A 113 -3.56 20.31 2.29
CA HIS A 113 -4.88 20.63 2.82
C HIS A 113 -5.51 19.38 3.39
N VAL A 114 -6.11 19.47 4.57
CA VAL A 114 -6.84 18.39 5.21
C VAL A 114 -8.17 18.93 5.71
N THR A 115 -9.26 18.26 5.36
CA THR A 115 -10.60 18.56 5.85
C THR A 115 -11.18 17.26 6.39
N GLY A 116 -11.86 17.33 7.54
CA GLY A 116 -12.60 16.20 8.10
C GLY A 116 -11.89 15.45 9.21
N ARG A 117 -10.58 15.59 9.36
CA ARG A 117 -9.82 15.03 10.48
C ARG A 117 -9.41 16.15 11.43
N ALA A 118 -9.56 15.88 12.70
CA ALA A 118 -9.11 16.81 13.73
C ALA A 118 -7.59 16.80 13.87
#